data_1ea18e996870d52037b9440f4389c136
#
_entry.id   1ea18e996870d52037b9440f4389c136
#
_cell.length_a   1.000
_cell.length_b   1.000
_cell.length_c   1.000
_cell.angle_alpha   90.00
_cell.angle_beta   90.00
_cell.angle_gamma   90.00
#
_symmetry.space_group_name_H-M   'P 1'
#
loop_
_entity.id
_entity.type
_entity.pdbx_description
1 polymer ?
#
loop_
_entity_poly.entity_id
_entity_poly.type
_entity_poly.pdbx_seq_one_letter_code
_entity_poly.pdbx_strand_id
1 'polypeptide(L)'
;MAEKKENSEQKRTNEAKRMLLNALEKHLGIVTPACKESGLSRTQHYKWLKEDKEYRQAVKELENVALDFAESALHQQIKKGNPLSTMFYLKCRAKKRGYIEQQEVKVTGNMKFTAYFGEGSTIQTTSESEENT
;
A
#
# COMPACT_ATOMS: atom_id res chain seq x y z
N MET A 1 -27.36 -36.61 2.61
CA MET A 1 -26.55 -36.38 3.86
C MET A 1 -25.28 -35.56 3.58
N ALA A 2 -24.60 -35.76 2.46
CA ALA A 2 -23.39 -34.99 2.10
C ALA A 2 -23.69 -33.48 1.84
N GLU A 3 -24.70 -33.14 1.05
CA GLU A 3 -25.05 -31.74 0.74
C GLU A 3 -25.40 -30.88 1.97
N LYS A 4 -25.98 -31.48 3.02
CA LYS A 4 -26.37 -30.77 4.24
C LYS A 4 -25.16 -30.46 5.13
N LYS A 5 -24.11 -31.29 5.10
CA LYS A 5 -22.81 -31.05 5.79
C LYS A 5 -22.00 -29.99 5.08
N GLU A 6 -21.90 -30.07 3.76
CA GLU A 6 -21.16 -29.10 2.92
C GLU A 6 -21.74 -27.68 3.06
N ASN A 7 -23.06 -27.54 3.08
CA ASN A 7 -23.72 -26.24 3.30
C ASN A 7 -23.46 -25.69 4.72
N SER A 8 -23.31 -26.54 5.74
CA SER A 8 -23.02 -26.08 7.10
C SER A 8 -21.57 -25.63 7.28
N GLU A 9 -20.61 -26.30 6.64
CA GLU A 9 -19.19 -25.92 6.66
C GLU A 9 -18.95 -24.61 5.89
N GLN A 10 -19.62 -24.46 4.75
CA GLN A 10 -19.56 -23.22 3.97
C GLN A 10 -20.10 -22.03 4.78
N LYS A 11 -21.21 -22.21 5.49
CA LYS A 11 -21.76 -21.16 6.37
C LYS A 11 -20.81 -20.75 7.47
N ARG A 12 -20.17 -21.71 8.14
CA ARG A 12 -19.16 -21.43 9.19
C ARG A 12 -17.93 -20.70 8.63
N THR A 13 -17.47 -21.10 7.45
CA THR A 13 -16.36 -20.44 6.78
C THR A 13 -16.71 -19.01 6.40
N ASN A 14 -17.88 -18.75 5.85
CA ASN A 14 -18.33 -17.42 5.49
C ASN A 14 -18.52 -16.52 6.72
N GLU A 15 -19.01 -17.07 7.82
CA GLU A 15 -19.14 -16.35 9.08
C GLU A 15 -17.76 -15.99 9.66
N ALA A 16 -16.81 -16.91 9.64
CA ALA A 16 -15.43 -16.67 10.06
C ALA A 16 -14.76 -15.58 9.21
N LYS A 17 -14.94 -15.60 7.88
CA LYS A 17 -14.46 -14.53 6.99
C LYS A 17 -15.04 -13.18 7.35
N ARG A 18 -16.35 -13.11 7.59
CA ARG A 18 -17.04 -11.87 7.99
C ARG A 18 -16.51 -11.33 9.32
N MET A 19 -16.31 -12.20 10.31
CA MET A 19 -15.73 -11.82 11.60
C MET A 19 -14.33 -11.21 11.44
N LEU A 20 -13.49 -11.82 10.62
CA LEU A 20 -12.14 -11.33 10.39
C LEU A 20 -12.15 -10.01 9.58
N LEU A 21 -13.01 -9.86 8.60
CA LEU A 21 -13.17 -8.61 7.86
C LEU A 21 -13.63 -7.46 8.76
N ASN A 22 -14.58 -7.69 9.64
CA ASN A 22 -15.01 -6.68 10.63
C ASN A 22 -13.88 -6.30 11.60
N ALA A 23 -13.08 -7.28 12.03
CA ALA A 23 -11.91 -7.01 12.86
C ALA A 23 -10.82 -6.24 12.10
N LEU A 24 -10.59 -6.56 10.82
CA LEU A 24 -9.66 -5.81 9.96
C LEU A 24 -10.11 -4.36 9.76
N GLU A 25 -11.40 -4.12 9.58
CA GLU A 25 -11.95 -2.76 9.48
C GLU A 25 -11.67 -1.94 10.74
N LYS A 26 -11.97 -2.49 11.92
CA LYS A 26 -11.69 -1.83 13.20
C LYS A 26 -10.20 -1.51 13.41
N HIS A 27 -9.33 -2.39 12.93
CA HIS A 27 -7.88 -2.25 13.06
C HIS A 27 -7.21 -1.65 11.82
N LEU A 28 -7.97 -0.98 10.94
CA LEU A 28 -7.47 -0.28 9.75
C LEU A 28 -6.59 -1.18 8.85
N GLY A 29 -6.97 -2.44 8.70
CA GLY A 29 -6.26 -3.41 7.87
C GLY A 29 -5.04 -4.08 8.53
N ILE A 30 -4.75 -3.79 9.80
CA ILE A 30 -3.61 -4.42 10.50
C ILE A 30 -3.97 -5.85 10.90
N VAL A 31 -3.33 -6.82 10.25
CA VAL A 31 -3.67 -8.25 10.35
C VAL A 31 -3.49 -8.82 11.76
N THR A 32 -2.40 -8.47 12.45
CA THR A 32 -2.07 -9.07 13.75
C THR A 32 -3.12 -8.82 14.83
N PRO A 33 -3.54 -7.58 15.12
CA PRO A 33 -4.60 -7.34 16.11
C PRO A 33 -5.96 -7.85 15.64
N ALA A 34 -6.27 -7.78 14.34
CA ALA A 34 -7.52 -8.30 13.80
C ALA A 34 -7.65 -9.82 13.99
N CYS A 35 -6.58 -10.56 13.75
CA CYS A 35 -6.54 -12.00 14.01
C CYS A 35 -6.69 -12.34 15.50
N LYS A 36 -6.09 -11.55 16.39
CA LYS A 36 -6.25 -11.73 17.84
C LYS A 36 -7.69 -11.49 18.29
N GLU A 37 -8.35 -10.44 17.78
CA GLU A 37 -9.73 -10.12 18.12
C GLU A 37 -10.70 -11.17 17.59
N SER A 38 -10.54 -11.60 16.33
CA SER A 38 -11.42 -12.58 15.71
C SER A 38 -11.17 -14.03 16.13
N GLY A 39 -10.06 -14.33 16.82
CA GLY A 39 -9.65 -15.67 17.18
C GLY A 39 -9.17 -16.53 15.99
N LEU A 40 -8.93 -15.92 14.84
CA LEU A 40 -8.49 -16.60 13.62
C LEU A 40 -6.99 -16.45 13.40
N SER A 41 -6.39 -17.44 12.72
CA SER A 41 -4.95 -17.44 12.47
C SER A 41 -4.59 -16.55 11.27
N ARG A 42 -3.38 -15.96 11.29
CA ARG A 42 -2.81 -15.26 10.13
C ARG A 42 -2.70 -16.18 8.90
N THR A 43 -2.35 -17.43 9.10
CA THR A 43 -2.27 -18.44 8.03
C THR A 43 -3.61 -18.58 7.30
N GLN A 44 -4.72 -18.59 8.05
CA GLN A 44 -6.05 -18.67 7.49
C GLN A 44 -6.41 -17.41 6.67
N HIS A 45 -6.05 -16.23 7.18
CA HIS A 45 -6.21 -14.97 6.44
C HIS A 45 -5.50 -15.00 5.09
N TYR A 46 -4.20 -15.34 5.07
CA TYR A 46 -3.42 -15.37 3.83
C TYR A 46 -3.85 -16.48 2.87
N LYS A 47 -4.36 -17.61 3.38
CA LYS A 47 -4.95 -18.64 2.57
C LYS A 47 -6.18 -18.12 1.82
N TRP A 48 -7.13 -17.50 2.51
CA TRP A 48 -8.30 -16.91 1.88
C TRP A 48 -7.94 -15.77 0.92
N LEU A 49 -6.97 -14.95 1.28
CA LEU A 49 -6.50 -13.86 0.42
C LEU A 49 -5.97 -14.39 -0.93
N LYS A 50 -5.38 -15.57 -0.94
CA LYS A 50 -4.87 -16.23 -2.15
C LYS A 50 -5.96 -16.96 -2.93
N GLU A 51 -6.81 -17.70 -2.26
CA GLU A 51 -7.77 -18.64 -2.86
C GLU A 51 -9.13 -18.01 -3.16
N ASP A 52 -9.56 -17.01 -2.39
CA ASP A 52 -10.88 -16.41 -2.48
C ASP A 52 -10.81 -15.00 -3.08
N LYS A 53 -11.40 -14.85 -4.26
CA LYS A 53 -11.44 -13.57 -4.97
C LYS A 53 -12.31 -12.53 -4.27
N GLU A 54 -13.44 -12.93 -3.71
CA GLU A 54 -14.37 -12.03 -3.01
C GLU A 54 -13.74 -11.52 -1.70
N TYR A 55 -13.13 -12.42 -0.94
CA TYR A 55 -12.40 -12.04 0.27
C TYR A 55 -11.24 -11.08 -0.02
N ARG A 56 -10.46 -11.35 -1.08
CA ARG A 56 -9.38 -10.47 -1.52
C ARG A 56 -9.88 -9.08 -1.91
N GLN A 57 -11.00 -9.00 -2.61
CA GLN A 57 -11.60 -7.73 -2.99
C GLN A 57 -12.08 -6.95 -1.76
N ALA A 58 -12.71 -7.62 -0.80
CA ALA A 58 -13.14 -7.00 0.46
C ALA A 58 -11.95 -6.45 1.27
N VAL A 59 -10.85 -7.21 1.37
CA VAL A 59 -9.63 -6.74 2.04
C VAL A 59 -9.04 -5.51 1.33
N LYS A 60 -9.03 -5.49 0.00
CA LYS A 60 -8.55 -4.35 -0.78
C LYS A 60 -9.41 -3.09 -0.55
N GLU A 61 -10.72 -3.25 -0.41
CA GLU A 61 -11.61 -2.14 -0.06
C GLU A 61 -11.33 -1.58 1.33
N LEU A 62 -11.02 -2.45 2.31
CA LEU A 62 -10.59 -2.03 3.65
C LEU A 62 -9.27 -1.26 3.65
N GLU A 63 -8.32 -1.60 2.76
CA GLU A 63 -7.09 -0.83 2.57
C GLU A 63 -7.39 0.59 2.09
N ASN A 64 -8.34 0.77 1.19
CA ASN A 64 -8.78 2.09 0.75
C ASN A 64 -9.41 2.90 1.90
N VAL A 65 -10.24 2.28 2.72
CA VAL A 65 -10.82 2.93 3.91
C VAL A 65 -9.72 3.40 4.88
N ALA A 66 -8.68 2.59 5.08
CA ALA A 66 -7.54 2.97 5.91
C ALA A 66 -6.76 4.17 5.34
N LEU A 67 -6.60 4.22 4.01
CA LEU A 67 -5.98 5.36 3.33
C LEU A 67 -6.84 6.63 3.46
N ASP A 68 -8.14 6.53 3.25
CA ASP A 68 -9.08 7.65 3.40
C ASP A 68 -9.05 8.21 4.82
N PHE A 69 -8.95 7.34 5.83
CA PHE A 69 -8.79 7.76 7.21
C PHE A 69 -7.50 8.55 7.44
N ALA A 70 -6.37 8.05 6.92
CA ALA A 70 -5.08 8.74 7.01
C ALA A 70 -5.08 10.09 6.26
N GLU A 71 -5.67 10.14 5.07
CA GLU A 71 -5.84 11.38 4.30
C GLU A 71 -6.72 12.39 5.05
N SER A 72 -7.81 11.94 5.67
CA SER A 72 -8.67 12.79 6.49
C SER A 72 -7.90 13.40 7.68
N ALA A 73 -7.10 12.59 8.37
CA ALA A 73 -6.26 13.07 9.47
C ALA A 73 -5.22 14.11 8.99
N LEU A 74 -4.60 13.87 7.83
CA LEU A 74 -3.67 14.82 7.21
C LEU A 74 -4.37 16.15 6.89
N HIS A 75 -5.54 16.12 6.26
CA HIS A 75 -6.32 17.32 5.95
C HIS A 75 -6.75 18.11 7.20
N GLN A 76 -7.10 17.41 8.29
CA GLN A 76 -7.39 18.07 9.57
C GLN A 76 -6.16 18.79 10.13
N GLN A 77 -4.98 18.20 10.05
CA GLN A 77 -3.73 18.83 10.47
C GLN A 77 -3.40 20.07 9.62
N ILE A 78 -3.61 20.00 8.31
CA ILE A 78 -3.43 21.14 7.40
C ILE A 78 -4.39 22.28 7.78
N LYS A 79 -5.67 21.99 8.05
CA LYS A 79 -6.65 22.98 8.50
C LYS A 79 -6.25 23.64 9.83
N LYS A 80 -5.59 22.92 10.71
CA LYS A 80 -5.04 23.44 11.99
C LYS A 80 -3.76 24.26 11.80
N GLY A 81 -3.26 24.41 10.58
CA GLY A 81 -2.06 25.18 10.25
C GLY A 81 -0.75 24.47 10.50
N ASN A 82 -0.73 23.13 10.49
CA ASN A 82 0.51 22.36 10.66
C ASN A 82 1.38 22.52 9.41
N PRO A 83 2.58 23.16 9.50
CA PRO A 83 3.42 23.44 8.34
C PRO A 83 4.00 22.16 7.74
N LEU A 84 4.34 21.16 8.57
CA LEU A 84 4.92 19.91 8.11
C LEU A 84 3.93 19.12 7.25
N SER A 85 2.69 19.00 7.71
CA SER A 85 1.61 18.32 6.96
C SER A 85 1.28 19.04 5.66
N THR A 86 1.30 20.37 5.66
CA THR A 86 1.09 21.19 4.46
C THR A 86 2.21 20.98 3.44
N MET A 87 3.47 21.04 3.87
CA MET A 87 4.63 20.78 3.02
C MET A 87 4.61 19.37 2.44
N PHE A 88 4.31 18.36 3.27
CA PHE A 88 4.20 16.97 2.83
C PHE A 88 3.13 16.80 1.74
N TYR A 89 1.95 17.37 1.95
CA TYR A 89 0.86 17.32 0.97
C TYR A 89 1.25 17.97 -0.36
N LEU A 90 1.87 19.16 -0.31
CA LEU A 90 2.33 19.86 -1.51
C LEU A 90 3.40 19.08 -2.27
N LYS A 91 4.36 18.47 -1.57
CA LYS A 91 5.38 17.60 -2.20
C LYS A 91 4.77 16.40 -2.92
N CYS A 92 3.74 15.78 -2.34
CA CYS A 92 3.12 14.59 -2.91
C CYS A 92 2.13 14.89 -4.04
N ARG A 93 1.31 15.93 -3.90
CA ARG A 93 0.17 16.22 -4.80
C ARG A 93 0.39 17.37 -5.78
N ALA A 94 1.24 18.33 -5.43
CA ALA A 94 1.41 19.55 -6.20
C ALA A 94 2.66 19.57 -7.10
N LYS A 95 3.17 18.43 -7.50
CA LYS A 95 4.34 18.31 -8.40
C LYS A 95 4.16 19.10 -9.70
N LYS A 96 2.97 19.07 -10.29
CA LYS A 96 2.63 19.82 -11.52
C LYS A 96 2.66 21.34 -11.33
N ARG A 97 2.59 21.83 -10.09
CA ARG A 97 2.68 23.25 -9.73
C ARG A 97 4.09 23.70 -9.36
N GLY A 98 5.10 22.81 -9.50
CA GLY A 98 6.49 23.13 -9.20
C GLY A 98 6.95 22.81 -7.78
N TYR A 99 6.11 22.20 -6.93
CA TYR A 99 6.53 21.76 -5.60
C TYR A 99 7.26 20.42 -5.69
N ILE A 100 8.51 20.47 -6.16
CA ILE A 100 9.38 19.32 -6.35
C ILE A 100 10.59 19.51 -5.44
N GLU A 101 10.94 18.48 -4.68
CA GLU A 101 12.21 18.45 -3.97
C GLU A 101 13.31 18.13 -4.99
N GLN A 102 14.09 19.12 -5.37
CA GLN A 102 15.26 18.94 -6.25
C GLN A 102 16.42 18.48 -5.38
N GLN A 103 16.85 17.25 -5.59
CA GLN A 103 18.13 16.76 -5.06
C GLN A 103 19.19 16.99 -6.15
N GLU A 104 20.04 17.99 -5.96
CA GLU A 104 21.21 18.17 -6.81
C GLU A 104 22.31 17.19 -6.37
N VAL A 105 22.40 16.07 -7.06
CA VAL A 105 23.48 15.11 -6.85
C VAL A 105 24.65 15.52 -7.74
N LYS A 106 25.64 16.21 -7.17
CA LYS A 106 26.91 16.46 -7.86
C LYS A 106 27.71 15.17 -7.89
N VAL A 107 27.71 14.51 -9.02
CA VAL A 107 28.52 13.32 -9.27
C VAL A 107 29.87 13.79 -9.83
N THR A 108 30.90 13.72 -9.00
CA THR A 108 32.28 13.94 -9.41
C THR A 108 32.94 12.58 -9.69
N GLY A 109 33.15 12.26 -10.96
CA GLY A 109 33.78 11.01 -11.42
C GLY A 109 32.98 10.28 -12.48
N ASN A 110 33.61 9.33 -13.18
CA ASN A 110 32.98 8.48 -14.15
C ASN A 110 32.12 7.42 -13.46
N MET A 111 30.81 7.67 -13.32
CA MET A 111 29.86 6.67 -12.85
C MET A 111 29.02 6.16 -14.01
N LYS A 112 28.91 4.84 -14.12
CA LYS A 112 27.96 4.19 -15.03
C LYS A 112 26.67 3.95 -14.26
N PHE A 113 25.58 4.59 -14.67
CA PHE A 113 24.24 4.31 -14.15
C PHE A 113 23.55 3.29 -15.05
N THR A 114 23.14 2.18 -14.49
CA THR A 114 22.31 1.21 -15.19
C THR A 114 20.92 1.25 -14.55
N ALA A 115 19.94 1.81 -15.28
CA ALA A 115 18.54 1.81 -14.83
C ALA A 115 17.81 0.63 -15.49
N TYR A 116 17.20 -0.21 -14.67
CA TYR A 116 16.36 -1.32 -15.12
C TYR A 116 14.89 -0.90 -15.09
N PHE A 117 14.29 -0.69 -16.24
CA PHE A 117 12.85 -0.44 -16.38
C PHE A 117 12.18 -1.70 -16.94
N GLY A 118 11.73 -2.61 -16.09
CA GLY A 118 10.97 -3.77 -16.51
C GLY A 118 11.70 -4.71 -17.49
N GLU A 119 11.07 -5.76 -17.92
CA GLU A 119 11.62 -6.72 -18.88
C GLU A 119 11.94 -6.04 -20.23
N GLY A 120 13.22 -5.90 -20.54
CA GLY A 120 13.73 -5.66 -21.91
C GLY A 120 14.22 -4.25 -22.25
N SER A 121 14.24 -3.28 -21.35
CA SER A 121 14.73 -1.92 -21.67
C SER A 121 15.93 -1.53 -20.84
N THR A 122 17.13 -1.59 -21.41
CA THR A 122 18.35 -1.07 -20.81
C THR A 122 18.74 0.23 -21.51
N ILE A 123 18.69 1.36 -20.83
CA ILE A 123 19.21 2.63 -21.32
C ILE A 123 20.59 2.83 -20.68
N GLN A 124 21.64 2.81 -21.50
CA GLN A 124 22.98 3.18 -21.08
C GLN A 124 23.20 4.65 -21.44
N THR A 125 23.32 5.51 -20.43
CA THR A 125 23.80 6.88 -20.62
C THR A 125 25.26 6.94 -20.23
N THR A 126 26.14 7.11 -21.23
CA THR A 126 27.53 7.48 -21.02
C THR A 126 27.63 8.99 -21.09
N SER A 127 28.00 9.65 -19.98
CA SER A 127 28.45 11.05 -20.07
C SER A 127 29.91 11.05 -20.42
N GLU A 128 30.25 11.37 -21.66
CA GLU A 128 31.61 11.75 -22.05
C GLU A 128 31.84 13.14 -21.49
N SER A 129 32.79 13.25 -20.59
CA SER A 129 33.36 14.56 -20.22
C SER A 129 34.26 15.02 -21.37
N GLU A 130 33.81 16.03 -22.12
CA GLU A 130 34.75 16.78 -22.97
C GLU A 130 35.80 17.43 -22.11
N GLU A 131 37.03 16.90 -22.15
CA GLU A 131 38.22 17.63 -21.78
C GLU A 131 38.41 18.74 -22.79
N ASN A 132 38.09 19.96 -22.42
CA ASN A 132 38.60 21.13 -23.09
C ASN A 132 39.98 21.50 -22.48
N THR A 133 40.98 21.23 -23.24
CA THR A 133 42.33 21.82 -23.15
C THR A 133 42.27 23.32 -23.38
#